data_62623f57de33c2964bbb2acbc98b9ccd
#
_entry.id   62623f57de33c2964bbb2acbc98b9ccd
#
_cell.length_a   1.000
_cell.length_b   1.000
_cell.length_c   1.000
_cell.angle_alpha   90.00
_cell.angle_beta   90.00
_cell.angle_gamma   90.00
#
_symmetry.space_group_name_H-M   'P 1'
#
loop_
_entity.id
_entity.type
_entity.pdbx_description
1 polymer ?
#
loop_
_entity_poly.entity_id
_entity_poly.type
_entity_poly.pdbx_seq_one_letter_code
_entity_poly.pdbx_strand_id
1 'polypeptide(L)'
;AAVQRSKDVYDVIGMDMCNFMEIIAEAPANWSRDEAQDLMTNWMSSGEPFDFVLANNDEMAIGAIQAMKAAGMDMADVQVGGVDASQDALLVMAAGDYDVTVFQDSVGQGTGSIDAAIKLAAGEKVDKKVYIPFVLVTPSNMGEFMNKN
;
A
#
# COMPACT_ATOMS: atom_id res chain seq x y z
N ALA A 1 2.64 7.22 9.89
CA ALA A 1 2.37 6.08 8.99
C ALA A 1 3.50 5.91 7.98
N ALA A 2 3.82 6.89 7.10
CA ALA A 2 4.82 6.75 6.05
C ALA A 2 6.17 6.20 6.55
N VAL A 3 6.79 6.85 7.53
CA VAL A 3 8.09 6.44 8.09
C VAL A 3 8.10 4.99 8.56
N GLN A 4 7.00 4.51 9.17
CA GLN A 4 6.92 3.11 9.61
C GLN A 4 6.80 2.17 8.42
N ARG A 5 5.96 2.48 7.43
CA ARG A 5 5.78 1.64 6.24
C ARG A 5 7.08 1.52 5.42
N SER A 6 7.79 2.64 5.21
CA SER A 6 9.12 2.60 4.57
C SER A 6 10.12 1.81 5.40
N LYS A 7 10.16 2.00 6.73
CA LYS A 7 11.05 1.24 7.61
C LYS A 7 10.78 -0.27 7.52
N ASP A 8 9.53 -0.69 7.46
CA ASP A 8 9.17 -2.11 7.36
C ASP A 8 9.70 -2.73 6.05
N VAL A 9 9.70 -1.98 4.94
CA VAL A 9 10.32 -2.41 3.67
C VAL A 9 11.83 -2.61 3.85
N TYR A 10 12.53 -1.65 4.44
CA TYR A 10 13.97 -1.77 4.72
C TYR A 10 14.28 -2.94 5.66
N ASP A 11 13.47 -3.14 6.70
CA ASP A 11 13.65 -4.26 7.63
C ASP A 11 13.51 -5.62 6.91
N VAL A 12 12.56 -5.75 5.97
CA VAL A 12 12.36 -6.98 5.20
C VAL A 12 13.49 -7.21 4.20
N ILE A 13 13.90 -6.19 3.44
CA ILE A 13 15.00 -6.28 2.48
C ILE A 13 16.32 -6.62 3.19
N GLY A 14 16.51 -6.15 4.42
CA GLY A 14 17.68 -6.49 5.25
C GLY A 14 17.70 -7.92 5.79
N MET A 15 16.66 -8.73 5.59
CA MET A 15 16.66 -10.14 5.99
C MET A 15 17.45 -11.00 5.00
N ASP A 16 18.14 -12.00 5.50
CA ASP A 16 18.95 -12.92 4.67
C ASP A 16 18.15 -13.56 3.51
N MET A 17 16.87 -13.84 3.75
CA MET A 17 15.99 -14.42 2.72
C MET A 17 15.60 -13.44 1.60
N CYS A 18 15.83 -12.15 1.79
CA CYS A 18 15.50 -11.09 0.82
C CYS A 18 16.75 -10.35 0.31
N ASN A 19 17.94 -10.84 0.56
CA ASN A 19 19.22 -10.20 0.22
C ASN A 19 19.50 -10.09 -1.31
N PHE A 20 18.61 -10.65 -2.13
CA PHE A 20 18.62 -10.50 -3.59
C PHE A 20 17.87 -9.22 -4.05
N MET A 21 17.20 -8.51 -3.14
CA MET A 21 16.42 -7.31 -3.45
C MET A 21 17.26 -6.05 -3.20
N GLU A 22 17.14 -5.08 -4.08
CA GLU A 22 17.80 -3.78 -3.97
C GLU A 22 16.79 -2.66 -4.20
N ILE A 23 16.87 -1.59 -3.39
CA ILE A 23 16.10 -0.36 -3.63
C ILE A 23 16.90 0.52 -4.58
N ILE A 24 16.46 0.64 -5.82
CA ILE A 24 17.13 1.45 -6.84
C ILE A 24 16.66 2.90 -6.86
N ALA A 25 15.44 3.18 -6.36
CA ALA A 25 14.91 4.52 -6.25
C ALA A 25 13.90 4.64 -5.11
N GLU A 26 13.88 5.77 -4.44
CA GLU A 26 12.91 6.13 -3.42
C GLU A 26 12.66 7.64 -3.41
N ALA A 27 11.40 8.06 -3.35
CA ALA A 27 11.03 9.47 -3.17
C ALA A 27 9.62 9.60 -2.57
N PRO A 28 9.31 10.70 -1.89
CA PRO A 28 7.97 10.99 -1.43
C PRO A 28 7.06 11.42 -2.60
N ALA A 29 5.84 10.90 -2.63
CA ALA A 29 4.76 11.33 -3.53
C ALA A 29 3.52 11.80 -2.74
N ASN A 30 3.69 12.20 -1.48
CA ASN A 30 2.73 12.91 -0.63
C ASN A 30 1.31 12.29 -0.60
N TRP A 31 1.21 10.96 -0.70
CA TRP A 31 -0.05 10.18 -0.79
C TRP A 31 -0.86 10.47 -2.06
N SER A 32 -0.28 11.18 -3.03
CA SER A 32 -0.92 11.66 -4.25
C SER A 32 -0.71 10.70 -5.41
N ARG A 33 -1.80 10.37 -6.12
CA ARG A 33 -1.80 9.59 -7.35
C ARG A 33 -1.00 10.30 -8.45
N ASP A 34 -1.24 11.58 -8.64
CA ASP A 34 -0.61 12.39 -9.70
C ASP A 34 0.90 12.53 -9.46
N GLU A 35 1.31 12.82 -8.21
CA GLU A 35 2.74 12.93 -7.88
C GLU A 35 3.47 11.60 -8.05
N ALA A 36 2.83 10.48 -7.71
CA ALA A 36 3.40 9.15 -7.92
C ALA A 36 3.49 8.80 -9.41
N GLN A 37 2.51 9.21 -10.22
CA GLN A 37 2.56 9.05 -11.67
C GLN A 37 3.72 9.84 -12.29
N ASP A 38 3.91 11.08 -11.86
CA ASP A 38 5.02 11.92 -12.31
C ASP A 38 6.38 11.33 -11.92
N LEU A 39 6.52 10.88 -10.67
CA LEU A 39 7.72 10.22 -10.18
C LEU A 39 8.06 8.97 -10.99
N MET A 40 7.08 8.09 -11.18
CA MET A 40 7.29 6.84 -11.93
C MET A 40 7.66 7.13 -13.39
N THR A 41 7.03 8.12 -14.02
CA THR A 41 7.39 8.59 -15.37
C THR A 41 8.85 9.03 -15.43
N ASN A 42 9.30 9.79 -14.43
CA ASN A 42 10.69 10.27 -14.35
C ASN A 42 11.67 9.10 -14.13
N TRP A 43 11.35 8.14 -13.24
CA TRP A 43 12.21 6.98 -13.00
C TRP A 43 12.35 6.11 -14.25
N MET A 44 11.27 5.81 -14.95
CA MET A 44 11.32 5.07 -16.21
C MET A 44 12.15 5.77 -17.29
N SER A 45 12.22 7.12 -17.27
CA SER A 45 13.04 7.90 -18.21
C SER A 45 14.54 7.67 -18.03
N SER A 46 14.99 7.14 -16.87
CA SER A 46 16.39 6.78 -16.66
C SER A 46 16.80 5.51 -17.40
N GLY A 47 15.83 4.67 -17.76
CA GLY A 47 16.06 3.38 -18.40
C GLY A 47 16.58 2.30 -17.44
N GLU A 48 16.62 2.56 -16.13
CA GLU A 48 17.00 1.55 -15.13
C GLU A 48 15.88 0.50 -15.02
N PRO A 49 16.19 -0.80 -15.17
CA PRO A 49 15.19 -1.86 -15.04
C PRO A 49 14.77 -2.05 -13.57
N PHE A 50 13.52 -2.46 -13.36
CA PHE A 50 12.98 -2.78 -12.06
C PHE A 50 11.95 -3.89 -12.15
N ASP A 51 11.79 -4.67 -11.08
CA ASP A 51 10.88 -5.79 -11.00
C ASP A 51 9.68 -5.50 -10.06
N PHE A 52 9.85 -4.53 -9.14
CA PHE A 52 8.87 -4.23 -8.08
C PHE A 52 8.63 -2.74 -7.94
N VAL A 53 7.39 -2.39 -7.66
CA VAL A 53 7.00 -1.06 -7.19
C VAL A 53 6.25 -1.21 -5.88
N LEU A 54 6.78 -0.65 -4.79
CA LEU A 54 6.15 -0.64 -3.48
C LEU A 54 5.76 0.78 -3.11
N ALA A 55 4.48 1.02 -2.95
CA ALA A 55 3.94 2.30 -2.54
C ALA A 55 3.41 2.25 -1.10
N ASN A 56 3.56 3.35 -0.36
CA ASN A 56 3.06 3.44 1.01
C ASN A 56 1.54 3.55 1.10
N ASN A 57 0.82 3.75 -0.03
CA ASN A 57 -0.63 3.60 -0.13
C ASN A 57 -1.07 3.25 -1.56
N ASP A 58 -2.34 2.89 -1.71
CA ASP A 58 -2.94 2.48 -2.98
C ASP A 58 -3.00 3.61 -4.01
N GLU A 59 -3.27 4.86 -3.58
CA GLU A 59 -3.30 6.00 -4.51
C GLU A 59 -1.97 6.18 -5.24
N MET A 60 -0.86 6.10 -4.53
CA MET A 60 0.47 6.18 -5.15
C MET A 60 0.77 4.95 -6.01
N ALA A 61 0.36 3.74 -5.58
CA ALA A 61 0.49 2.53 -6.39
C ALA A 61 -0.25 2.65 -7.73
N ILE A 62 -1.50 3.13 -7.70
CA ILE A 62 -2.32 3.35 -8.90
C ILE A 62 -1.66 4.38 -9.82
N GLY A 63 -1.12 5.47 -9.27
CA GLY A 63 -0.37 6.47 -10.05
C GLY A 63 0.82 5.87 -10.78
N ALA A 64 1.61 5.04 -10.09
CA ALA A 64 2.73 4.33 -10.70
C ALA A 64 2.27 3.36 -11.82
N ILE A 65 1.20 2.59 -11.58
CA ILE A 65 0.59 1.70 -12.58
C ILE A 65 0.16 2.48 -13.82
N GLN A 66 -0.48 3.64 -13.63
CA GLN A 66 -0.91 4.48 -14.76
C GLN A 66 0.27 4.96 -15.61
N ALA A 67 1.38 5.35 -14.97
CA ALA A 67 2.59 5.75 -15.69
C ALA A 67 3.20 4.59 -16.47
N MET A 68 3.32 3.41 -15.86
CA MET A 68 3.86 2.21 -16.50
C MET A 68 3.02 1.77 -17.70
N LYS A 69 1.69 1.75 -17.57
CA LYS A 69 0.75 1.44 -18.66
C LYS A 69 0.82 2.48 -19.78
N ALA A 70 0.94 3.77 -19.45
CA ALA A 70 1.10 4.85 -20.43
C ALA A 70 2.40 4.71 -21.22
N ALA A 71 3.46 4.17 -20.61
CA ALA A 71 4.72 3.83 -21.26
C ALA A 71 4.67 2.53 -22.09
N GLY A 72 3.55 1.80 -22.05
CA GLY A 72 3.36 0.55 -22.79
C GLY A 72 3.96 -0.68 -22.11
N MET A 73 4.26 -0.63 -20.81
CA MET A 73 4.73 -1.79 -20.05
C MET A 73 3.61 -2.84 -19.90
N ASP A 74 3.98 -4.10 -19.96
CA ASP A 74 3.08 -5.20 -19.57
C ASP A 74 3.12 -5.32 -18.04
N MET A 75 1.96 -5.17 -17.40
CA MET A 75 1.86 -5.26 -15.94
C MET A 75 2.14 -6.67 -15.40
N ALA A 76 2.15 -7.69 -16.25
CA ALA A 76 2.56 -9.03 -15.87
C ALA A 76 4.07 -9.16 -15.58
N ASP A 77 4.88 -8.20 -16.05
CA ASP A 77 6.32 -8.20 -15.88
C ASP A 77 6.80 -7.47 -14.60
N VAL A 78 5.90 -6.74 -13.91
CA VAL A 78 6.22 -5.92 -12.74
C VAL A 78 5.22 -6.18 -11.62
N GLN A 79 5.72 -6.50 -10.42
CA GLN A 79 4.88 -6.65 -9.25
C GLN A 79 4.65 -5.31 -8.57
N VAL A 80 3.40 -5.02 -8.23
CA VAL A 80 3.03 -3.76 -7.57
C VAL A 80 2.35 -4.04 -6.24
N GLY A 81 2.80 -3.34 -5.20
CA GLY A 81 2.24 -3.43 -3.86
C GLY A 81 1.92 -2.09 -3.23
N GLY A 82 0.91 -2.07 -2.35
CA GLY A 82 0.52 -0.88 -1.60
C GLY A 82 -0.21 -1.20 -0.30
N VAL A 83 -0.93 -0.22 0.21
CA VAL A 83 -1.67 -0.32 1.48
C VAL A 83 -2.97 0.47 1.35
N ASP A 84 -4.01 0.03 1.93
CA ASP A 84 -5.34 0.52 2.28
C ASP A 84 -6.46 -0.41 1.80
N ALA A 85 -6.27 -1.16 0.72
CA ALA A 85 -7.28 -1.95 0.02
C ALA A 85 -8.50 -1.07 -0.37
N SER A 86 -8.21 0.08 -0.96
CA SER A 86 -9.24 1.00 -1.45
C SER A 86 -10.05 0.37 -2.59
N GLN A 87 -11.28 0.85 -2.80
CA GLN A 87 -12.15 0.29 -3.85
C GLN A 87 -11.49 0.42 -5.25
N ASP A 88 -10.85 1.56 -5.52
CA ASP A 88 -10.12 1.78 -6.77
C ASP A 88 -8.99 0.76 -6.94
N ALA A 89 -8.21 0.51 -5.88
CA ALA A 89 -7.12 -0.46 -5.91
C ALA A 89 -7.62 -1.89 -6.16
N LEU A 90 -8.72 -2.28 -5.54
CA LEU A 90 -9.33 -3.58 -5.77
C LEU A 90 -9.86 -3.74 -7.19
N LEU A 91 -10.35 -2.67 -7.82
CA LEU A 91 -10.73 -2.69 -9.25
C LEU A 91 -9.51 -2.85 -10.16
N VAL A 92 -8.40 -2.18 -9.85
CA VAL A 92 -7.13 -2.33 -10.59
C VAL A 92 -6.55 -3.74 -10.40
N MET A 93 -6.66 -4.30 -9.19
CA MET A 93 -6.28 -5.69 -8.90
C MET A 93 -7.16 -6.68 -9.69
N ALA A 94 -8.46 -6.44 -9.77
CA ALA A 94 -9.39 -7.27 -10.55
C ALA A 94 -9.08 -7.22 -12.06
N ALA A 95 -8.50 -6.12 -12.55
CA ALA A 95 -8.04 -6.00 -13.93
C ALA A 95 -6.71 -6.74 -14.19
N GLY A 96 -6.02 -7.21 -13.15
CA GLY A 96 -4.73 -7.92 -13.24
C GLY A 96 -3.51 -6.99 -13.25
N ASP A 97 -3.69 -5.72 -12.93
CA ASP A 97 -2.62 -4.71 -12.96
C ASP A 97 -2.01 -4.43 -11.57
N TYR A 98 -2.49 -5.09 -10.50
CA TYR A 98 -2.08 -4.84 -9.12
C TYR A 98 -2.03 -6.14 -8.34
N ASP A 99 -0.92 -6.44 -7.68
CA ASP A 99 -0.65 -7.78 -7.13
C ASP A 99 -1.04 -7.91 -5.66
N VAL A 100 -0.75 -6.88 -4.86
CA VAL A 100 -0.92 -6.96 -3.42
C VAL A 100 -1.24 -5.60 -2.80
N THR A 101 -2.18 -5.59 -1.87
CA THR A 101 -2.39 -4.47 -0.95
C THR A 101 -2.62 -4.98 0.47
N VAL A 102 -2.65 -4.08 1.43
CA VAL A 102 -2.90 -4.40 2.84
C VAL A 102 -4.15 -3.65 3.29
N PHE A 103 -5.21 -4.40 3.61
CA PHE A 103 -6.43 -3.79 4.13
C PHE A 103 -6.17 -3.11 5.46
N GLN A 104 -6.45 -1.82 5.50
CA GLN A 104 -6.48 -1.00 6.71
C GLN A 104 -7.95 -0.73 7.06
N ASP A 105 -8.45 -1.40 8.09
CA ASP A 105 -9.85 -1.31 8.52
C ASP A 105 -10.14 0.08 9.11
N SER A 106 -10.55 1.01 8.25
CA SER A 106 -10.87 2.39 8.62
C SER A 106 -12.09 2.47 9.53
N VAL A 107 -13.09 1.63 9.31
CA VAL A 107 -14.31 1.54 10.13
C VAL A 107 -13.96 0.99 11.51
N GLY A 108 -13.18 -0.09 11.59
CA GLY A 108 -12.72 -0.65 12.86
C GLY A 108 -11.85 0.32 13.65
N GLN A 109 -10.98 1.09 12.98
CA GLN A 109 -10.18 2.13 13.64
C GLN A 109 -11.07 3.26 14.19
N GLY A 110 -12.06 3.70 13.42
CA GLY A 110 -13.01 4.73 13.84
C GLY A 110 -13.85 4.27 15.03
N THR A 111 -14.49 3.11 14.94
CA THR A 111 -15.31 2.54 16.02
C THR A 111 -14.51 2.26 17.27
N GLY A 112 -13.33 1.64 17.13
CA GLY A 112 -12.45 1.37 18.27
C GLY A 112 -11.97 2.65 18.98
N SER A 113 -11.75 3.73 18.24
CA SER A 113 -11.41 5.03 18.82
C SER A 113 -12.57 5.64 19.62
N ILE A 114 -13.79 5.57 19.08
CA ILE A 114 -15.00 6.06 19.75
C ILE A 114 -15.29 5.23 21.02
N ASP A 115 -15.23 3.91 20.93
CA ASP A 115 -15.45 3.01 22.07
C ASP A 115 -14.43 3.28 23.20
N ALA A 116 -13.17 3.47 22.85
CA ALA A 116 -12.13 3.84 23.81
C ALA A 116 -12.44 5.19 24.48
N ALA A 117 -12.86 6.19 23.70
CA ALA A 117 -13.23 7.50 24.22
C ALA A 117 -14.43 7.44 25.17
N ILE A 118 -15.47 6.69 24.84
CA ILE A 118 -16.67 6.49 25.70
C ILE A 118 -16.26 5.84 27.03
N LYS A 119 -15.46 4.78 27.01
CA LYS A 119 -14.98 4.11 28.22
C LYS A 119 -14.18 5.05 29.11
N LEU A 120 -13.26 5.82 28.51
CA LEU A 120 -12.47 6.82 29.26
C LEU A 120 -13.36 7.89 29.87
N ALA A 121 -14.37 8.37 29.16
CA ALA A 121 -15.34 9.35 29.70
C ALA A 121 -16.18 8.78 30.86
N ALA A 122 -16.42 7.46 30.86
CA ALA A 122 -17.10 6.75 31.95
C ALA A 122 -16.16 6.44 33.14
N GLY A 123 -14.87 6.81 33.07
CA GLY A 123 -13.88 6.51 34.09
C GLY A 123 -13.37 5.06 34.08
N GLU A 124 -13.65 4.32 33.02
CA GLU A 124 -13.17 2.97 32.84
C GLU A 124 -11.70 2.93 32.36
N LYS A 125 -11.03 1.84 32.63
CA LYS A 125 -9.68 1.60 32.12
C LYS A 125 -9.73 1.14 30.65
N VAL A 126 -8.89 1.76 29.83
CA VAL A 126 -8.65 1.35 28.45
C VAL A 126 -7.17 0.99 28.30
N ASP A 127 -6.88 0.00 27.50
CA ASP A 127 -5.50 -0.36 27.18
C ASP A 127 -4.79 0.80 26.49
N LYS A 128 -3.47 0.94 26.77
CA LYS A 128 -2.65 1.99 26.14
C LYS A 128 -2.60 1.89 24.61
N LYS A 129 -2.86 0.70 24.07
CA LYS A 129 -2.87 0.40 22.64
C LYS A 129 -4.04 -0.53 22.35
N VAL A 130 -4.91 -0.09 21.46
CA VAL A 130 -5.99 -0.90 20.88
C VAL A 130 -5.59 -1.19 19.44
N TYR A 131 -5.25 -2.45 19.16
CA TYR A 131 -4.81 -2.87 17.83
C TYR A 131 -6.01 -3.25 16.97
N ILE A 132 -6.07 -2.64 15.78
CA ILE A 132 -6.95 -3.08 14.70
C ILE A 132 -6.04 -3.79 13.69
N PRO A 133 -6.25 -5.09 13.42
CA PRO A 133 -5.35 -5.85 12.57
C PRO A 133 -5.38 -5.39 11.12
N PHE A 134 -4.22 -5.41 10.48
CA PHE A 134 -4.10 -5.28 9.04
C PHE A 134 -4.20 -6.67 8.39
N VAL A 135 -4.77 -6.75 7.19
CA VAL A 135 -4.96 -8.01 6.47
C VAL A 135 -4.36 -7.91 5.07
N LEU A 136 -3.53 -8.88 4.72
CA LEU A 136 -2.98 -8.98 3.37
C LEU A 136 -4.11 -9.28 2.37
N VAL A 137 -4.15 -8.51 1.28
CA VAL A 137 -5.12 -8.66 0.20
C VAL A 137 -4.39 -8.93 -1.11
N THR A 138 -4.80 -9.99 -1.77
CA THR A 138 -4.27 -10.44 -3.06
C THR A 138 -5.45 -10.76 -3.99
N PRO A 139 -5.23 -11.03 -5.27
CA PRO A 139 -6.30 -11.45 -6.18
C PRO A 139 -7.14 -12.64 -5.67
N SER A 140 -6.54 -13.52 -4.84
CA SER A 140 -7.21 -14.71 -4.33
C SER A 140 -8.27 -14.44 -3.26
N ASN A 141 -8.16 -13.34 -2.51
CA ASN A 141 -9.07 -12.98 -1.41
C ASN A 141 -9.69 -11.58 -1.54
N MET A 142 -9.36 -10.81 -2.58
CA MET A 142 -9.85 -9.43 -2.74
C MET A 142 -11.37 -9.31 -2.72
N GLY A 143 -12.09 -10.35 -3.16
CA GLY A 143 -13.54 -10.37 -3.17
C GLY A 143 -14.19 -10.16 -1.79
N GLU A 144 -13.48 -10.51 -0.72
CA GLU A 144 -13.95 -10.30 0.66
C GLU A 144 -13.89 -8.84 1.09
N PHE A 145 -13.14 -7.99 0.35
CA PHE A 145 -12.86 -6.60 0.69
C PHE A 145 -13.58 -5.60 -0.22
N MET A 146 -14.17 -6.04 -1.33
CA MET A 146 -14.80 -5.21 -2.36
C MET A 146 -15.87 -4.23 -1.87
N ASN A 147 -16.25 -4.22 -0.62
CA ASN A 147 -17.22 -3.27 -0.06
C ASN A 147 -16.93 -2.93 1.42
N LYS A 148 -15.68 -3.08 1.85
CA LYS A 148 -15.30 -2.87 3.26
C LYS A 148 -14.72 -1.48 3.54
N ASN A 149 -14.15 -0.79 2.55
CA ASN A 149 -13.60 0.56 2.67
C ASN A 149 -14.31 1.53 1.73
#